data_357fd7f787ed5337db3ef6509b044fd3
#
_entry.id   357fd7f787ed5337db3ef6509b044fd3
#
_cell.length_a   1.000
_cell.length_b   1.000
_cell.length_c   1.000
_cell.angle_alpha   90.00
_cell.angle_beta   90.00
_cell.angle_gamma   90.00
#
_symmetry.space_group_name_H-M   'P 1'
#
loop_
_entity.id
_entity.type
_entity.pdbx_description
1 polymer ?
#
loop_
_entity_poly.entity_id
_entity_poly.type
_entity_poly.pdbx_seq_one_letter_code
_entity_poly.pdbx_strand_id
1 'polypeptide(L)'
;MKETPSFFTSRIGWVPTLFLILFLALVIRFYDANDLPLEFHSTRQMLSVLKARGMYYDTLPGVSPEERAFAIQQWKLRASIEPEFMERIVAFTYRFTGEQHWVARAYSSIFWVIGGIFLFFLARKLTSIDGAIAATAFYLFLPYAIIASRSFQPDPLMVMLIIIFWWAVYEWASLSPRVDVQKAWRFAILAGLFGGLAIFVKFVAAFFVVGGGVGALLLGRRSLTEVLKQPQVYVMSALGILPGAAYAIYGVYIAGYLGQQFGGRFIPSYFLSPSYYIGWANMLNLVMGGIPLMLALLGLFFFDDEKRRFILGLWAGYAFFGIYFNYHIASHDYYSLPLIPIVAISLAPLADNFFTRLRQLVTTRFLHAAAYCFLLLGLFMSLWYTRTQLNAVDYRPQAKMWAEIGQKVDGYNLAGLTQDYGSRMAYWGWQYVTSWPTYGDLIYRDDLLGAKRDFEDKFTNLVAKKDLFIVTDFTELNLQPFLKEKLKTYPIFAEGDGYIIYDLMEDSD
;
A
#
# COMPACT_ATOMS: atom_id res chain seq x y z
N MET A 1 9.74 25.48 29.45
CA MET A 1 8.45 24.82 29.85
C MET A 1 8.79 23.64 30.74
N LYS A 2 8.28 23.60 31.98
CA LYS A 2 8.36 22.39 32.82
C LYS A 2 7.54 21.31 32.09
N GLU A 3 8.18 20.21 31.71
CA GLU A 3 7.48 19.08 31.12
C GLU A 3 6.39 18.61 32.10
N THR A 4 5.13 18.69 31.67
CA THR A 4 4.04 18.08 32.44
C THR A 4 4.33 16.60 32.52
N PRO A 5 4.35 15.98 33.73
CA PRO A 5 4.68 14.58 33.85
C PRO A 5 3.67 13.75 33.06
N SER A 6 4.16 12.95 32.11
CA SER A 6 3.37 12.07 31.23
C SER A 6 2.85 10.85 32.00
N PHE A 7 1.73 10.27 31.56
CA PHE A 7 1.20 9.01 32.10
C PHE A 7 2.21 7.87 31.95
N PHE A 8 2.83 7.77 30.76
CA PHE A 8 3.83 6.74 30.47
C PHE A 8 5.20 7.01 31.12
N THR A 9 5.57 8.25 31.40
CA THR A 9 6.86 8.57 32.05
C THR A 9 6.83 8.46 33.57
N SER A 10 5.64 8.41 34.18
CA SER A 10 5.53 8.47 35.66
C SER A 10 6.04 7.24 36.38
N ARG A 11 6.11 6.05 35.74
CA ARG A 11 6.51 4.78 36.37
C ARG A 11 7.26 3.78 35.50
N ILE A 12 6.92 3.74 34.21
CA ILE A 12 7.61 2.94 33.20
C ILE A 12 8.12 3.96 32.18
N GLY A 13 9.39 4.22 32.06
CA GLY A 13 9.89 5.22 31.10
C GLY A 13 9.30 5.02 29.69
N TRP A 14 9.00 6.10 28.98
CA TRP A 14 8.41 6.07 27.64
C TRP A 14 9.25 5.25 26.63
N VAL A 15 10.57 5.15 26.86
CA VAL A 15 11.48 4.39 25.98
C VAL A 15 11.17 2.89 25.99
N PRO A 16 11.06 2.21 27.16
CA PRO A 16 10.65 0.81 27.20
C PRO A 16 9.25 0.59 26.61
N THR A 17 8.31 1.53 26.82
CA THR A 17 6.96 1.44 26.24
C THR A 17 7.01 1.51 24.71
N LEU A 18 7.74 2.46 24.15
CA LEU A 18 7.92 2.58 22.70
C LEU A 18 8.61 1.34 22.13
N PHE A 19 9.68 0.86 22.79
CA PHE A 19 10.38 -0.36 22.37
C PHE A 19 9.43 -1.57 22.33
N LEU A 20 8.62 -1.75 23.38
CA LEU A 20 7.63 -2.83 23.42
C LEU A 20 6.61 -2.73 22.28
N ILE A 21 6.10 -1.52 22.00
CA ILE A 21 5.18 -1.26 20.89
C ILE A 21 5.83 -1.64 19.55
N LEU A 22 7.05 -1.19 19.30
CA LEU A 22 7.78 -1.50 18.06
C LEU A 22 8.08 -3.00 17.92
N PHE A 23 8.48 -3.64 19.01
CA PHE A 23 8.74 -5.08 19.04
C PHE A 23 7.48 -5.90 18.75
N LEU A 24 6.38 -5.63 19.45
CA LEU A 24 5.12 -6.33 19.23
C LEU A 24 4.56 -6.07 17.82
N ALA A 25 4.79 -4.87 17.29
CA ALA A 25 4.40 -4.54 15.92
C ALA A 25 5.16 -5.39 14.87
N LEU A 26 6.43 -5.71 15.11
CA LEU A 26 7.17 -6.65 14.28
C LEU A 26 6.67 -8.09 14.47
N VAL A 27 6.53 -8.53 15.72
CA VAL A 27 6.10 -9.90 16.05
C VAL A 27 4.80 -10.27 15.32
N ILE A 28 3.78 -9.41 15.41
CA ILE A 28 2.49 -9.70 14.73
C ILE A 28 2.61 -9.73 13.21
N ARG A 29 3.48 -8.91 12.62
CA ARG A 29 3.69 -8.87 11.16
C ARG A 29 4.46 -10.07 10.63
N PHE A 30 5.26 -10.71 11.47
CA PHE A 30 5.94 -11.98 11.15
C PHE A 30 5.08 -13.21 11.44
N TYR A 31 3.89 -13.03 12.04
CA TYR A 31 2.98 -14.14 12.24
C TYR A 31 2.58 -14.74 10.88
N ASP A 32 2.74 -16.05 10.74
CA ASP A 32 2.49 -16.78 9.50
C ASP A 32 3.14 -16.16 8.23
N ALA A 33 4.39 -15.76 8.34
CA ALA A 33 5.11 -15.07 7.28
C ALA A 33 5.38 -15.94 6.04
N ASN A 34 5.27 -17.27 6.16
CA ASN A 34 5.54 -18.22 5.06
C ASN A 34 4.28 -18.60 4.25
N ASP A 35 3.10 -18.13 4.60
CA ASP A 35 1.92 -18.34 3.77
C ASP A 35 2.09 -17.66 2.40
N LEU A 36 1.30 -18.06 1.41
CA LEU A 36 1.40 -17.49 0.06
C LEU A 36 1.01 -16.00 0.07
N PRO A 37 1.54 -15.17 -0.82
CA PRO A 37 1.28 -13.73 -0.87
C PRO A 37 -0.08 -13.42 -1.50
N LEU A 38 -1.16 -14.00 -0.95
CA LEU A 38 -2.53 -13.93 -1.48
C LEU A 38 -3.53 -13.26 -0.54
N GLU A 39 -3.13 -12.98 0.71
CA GLU A 39 -4.00 -12.47 1.76
C GLU A 39 -4.41 -10.99 1.59
N PHE A 40 -3.69 -10.22 0.80
CA PHE A 40 -3.94 -8.79 0.61
C PHE A 40 -3.61 -8.35 -0.82
N HIS A 41 -4.64 -8.00 -1.61
CA HIS A 41 -4.47 -7.59 -3.02
C HIS A 41 -3.49 -8.50 -3.78
N SER A 42 -3.84 -9.77 -3.86
CA SER A 42 -3.01 -10.84 -4.43
C SER A 42 -2.47 -10.48 -5.83
N THR A 43 -3.27 -9.85 -6.68
CA THR A 43 -2.84 -9.37 -8.00
C THR A 43 -1.61 -8.47 -7.94
N ARG A 44 -1.57 -7.53 -6.97
CA ARG A 44 -0.42 -6.63 -6.79
C ARG A 44 0.80 -7.36 -6.24
N GLN A 45 0.59 -8.26 -5.30
CA GLN A 45 1.67 -9.06 -4.74
C GLN A 45 2.26 -10.03 -5.78
N MET A 46 1.41 -10.71 -6.55
CA MET A 46 1.85 -11.63 -7.60
C MET A 46 2.61 -10.93 -8.73
N LEU A 47 2.25 -9.68 -9.04
CA LEU A 47 3.03 -8.84 -9.96
C LEU A 47 4.48 -8.69 -9.46
N SER A 48 4.67 -8.32 -8.19
CA SER A 48 6.00 -8.12 -7.60
C SER A 48 6.76 -9.43 -7.43
N VAL A 49 6.07 -10.51 -7.04
CA VAL A 49 6.69 -11.84 -6.89
C VAL A 49 7.25 -12.36 -8.21
N LEU A 50 6.50 -12.26 -9.33
CA LEU A 50 6.96 -12.68 -10.66
C LEU A 50 8.14 -11.85 -11.14
N LYS A 51 8.14 -10.55 -10.88
CA LYS A 51 9.29 -9.69 -11.21
C LYS A 51 10.52 -10.06 -10.41
N ALA A 52 10.37 -10.23 -9.09
CA ALA A 52 11.49 -10.63 -8.23
C ALA A 52 12.06 -11.99 -8.62
N ARG A 53 11.20 -12.97 -8.96
CA ARG A 53 11.63 -14.28 -9.49
C ARG A 53 12.45 -14.12 -10.78
N GLY A 54 11.93 -13.35 -11.77
CA GLY A 54 12.64 -13.14 -13.03
C GLY A 54 14.02 -12.51 -12.84
N MET A 55 14.13 -11.49 -11.96
CA MET A 55 15.41 -10.87 -11.62
C MET A 55 16.37 -11.83 -10.89
N TYR A 56 15.85 -12.71 -10.04
CA TYR A 56 16.64 -13.72 -9.33
C TYR A 56 17.15 -14.82 -10.29
N TYR A 57 16.26 -15.36 -11.13
CA TYR A 57 16.59 -16.41 -12.10
C TYR A 57 17.54 -15.93 -13.21
N ASP A 58 17.51 -14.63 -13.55
CA ASP A 58 18.47 -14.02 -14.49
C ASP A 58 19.94 -14.26 -14.06
N THR A 59 20.18 -14.29 -12.76
CA THR A 59 21.51 -14.44 -12.18
C THR A 59 21.76 -15.75 -11.42
N LEU A 60 20.74 -16.64 -11.31
CA LEU A 60 20.84 -17.88 -10.56
C LEU A 60 21.64 -18.94 -11.33
N PRO A 61 22.77 -19.45 -10.80
CA PRO A 61 23.53 -20.51 -11.46
C PRO A 61 22.79 -21.87 -11.41
N GLY A 62 22.99 -22.71 -12.41
CA GLY A 62 22.49 -24.09 -12.43
C GLY A 62 21.00 -24.28 -12.77
N VAL A 63 20.28 -23.20 -13.09
CA VAL A 63 18.88 -23.27 -13.57
C VAL A 63 18.85 -23.65 -15.04
N SER A 64 17.83 -24.43 -15.44
CA SER A 64 17.65 -24.81 -16.85
C SER A 64 17.44 -23.55 -17.74
N PRO A 65 17.90 -23.58 -19.01
CA PRO A 65 17.69 -22.49 -19.95
C PRO A 65 16.20 -22.11 -20.12
N GLU A 66 15.33 -23.13 -20.12
CA GLU A 66 13.88 -22.98 -20.29
C GLU A 66 13.24 -22.26 -19.10
N GLU A 67 13.52 -22.70 -17.87
CA GLU A 67 13.02 -22.06 -16.65
C GLU A 67 13.51 -20.61 -16.53
N ARG A 68 14.79 -20.38 -16.84
CA ARG A 68 15.38 -19.03 -16.85
C ARG A 68 14.66 -18.13 -17.87
N ALA A 69 14.50 -18.62 -19.11
CA ALA A 69 13.84 -17.87 -20.18
C ALA A 69 12.41 -17.53 -19.80
N PHE A 70 11.66 -18.48 -19.26
CA PHE A 70 10.28 -18.26 -18.80
C PHE A 70 10.22 -17.25 -17.66
N ALA A 71 11.02 -17.38 -16.62
CA ALA A 71 11.02 -16.44 -15.48
C ALA A 71 11.35 -15.00 -15.92
N ILE A 72 12.35 -14.82 -16.80
CA ILE A 72 12.70 -13.51 -17.37
C ILE A 72 11.55 -12.98 -18.24
N GLN A 73 10.95 -13.82 -19.08
CA GLN A 73 9.79 -13.45 -19.89
C GLN A 73 8.63 -12.95 -19.02
N GLN A 74 8.29 -13.68 -17.95
CA GLN A 74 7.22 -13.29 -17.04
C GLN A 74 7.52 -11.95 -16.33
N TRP A 75 8.76 -11.69 -15.96
CA TRP A 75 9.16 -10.37 -15.44
C TRP A 75 8.94 -9.27 -16.49
N LYS A 76 9.43 -9.45 -17.71
CA LYS A 76 9.38 -8.43 -18.79
C LYS A 76 7.97 -8.18 -19.32
N LEU A 77 7.09 -9.17 -19.27
CA LEU A 77 5.68 -9.04 -19.66
C LEU A 77 4.85 -8.23 -18.64
N ARG A 78 5.30 -8.15 -17.37
CA ARG A 78 4.53 -7.42 -16.35
C ARG A 78 4.75 -5.92 -16.46
N ALA A 79 3.64 -5.16 -16.35
CA ALA A 79 3.68 -3.71 -16.48
C ALA A 79 4.64 -3.06 -15.48
N SER A 80 5.51 -2.17 -15.94
CA SER A 80 6.38 -1.35 -15.11
C SER A 80 5.66 -0.06 -14.73
N ILE A 81 4.76 -0.16 -13.76
CA ILE A 81 3.95 0.99 -13.28
C ILE A 81 4.81 1.89 -12.37
N GLU A 82 5.53 1.28 -11.45
CA GLU A 82 6.46 1.93 -10.53
C GLU A 82 7.89 1.41 -10.75
N PRO A 83 8.94 2.16 -10.29
CA PRO A 83 10.30 1.64 -10.23
C PRO A 83 10.38 0.36 -9.40
N GLU A 84 11.04 -0.65 -9.94
CA GLU A 84 11.10 -2.01 -9.38
C GLU A 84 12.07 -2.11 -8.17
N PHE A 85 11.99 -1.16 -7.24
CA PHE A 85 12.93 -1.07 -6.12
C PHE A 85 12.74 -2.21 -5.11
N MET A 86 11.49 -2.48 -4.74
CA MET A 86 11.15 -3.56 -3.79
C MET A 86 11.52 -4.93 -4.38
N GLU A 87 11.19 -5.15 -5.64
CA GLU A 87 11.48 -6.39 -6.34
C GLU A 87 12.99 -6.66 -6.45
N ARG A 88 13.80 -5.62 -6.71
CA ARG A 88 15.26 -5.73 -6.77
C ARG A 88 15.89 -6.07 -5.43
N ILE A 89 15.45 -5.46 -4.33
CA ILE A 89 15.94 -5.78 -2.99
C ILE A 89 15.59 -7.24 -2.63
N VAL A 90 14.37 -7.66 -2.90
CA VAL A 90 13.89 -9.02 -2.64
C VAL A 90 14.68 -10.02 -3.49
N ALA A 91 14.82 -9.78 -4.79
CA ALA A 91 15.60 -10.64 -5.71
C ALA A 91 17.07 -10.75 -5.28
N PHE A 92 17.68 -9.66 -4.82
CA PHE A 92 19.03 -9.68 -4.27
C PHE A 92 19.11 -10.57 -3.02
N THR A 93 18.14 -10.48 -2.13
CA THR A 93 18.10 -11.29 -0.90
C THR A 93 17.89 -12.78 -1.22
N TYR A 94 17.12 -13.12 -2.25
CA TYR A 94 16.93 -14.50 -2.70
C TYR A 94 18.24 -15.21 -3.06
N ARG A 95 19.30 -14.48 -3.40
CA ARG A 95 20.64 -15.08 -3.61
C ARG A 95 21.22 -15.76 -2.36
N PHE A 96 20.75 -15.35 -1.18
CA PHE A 96 21.23 -15.87 0.12
C PHE A 96 20.20 -16.80 0.78
N THR A 97 18.92 -16.59 0.55
CA THR A 97 17.84 -17.32 1.23
C THR A 97 17.17 -18.38 0.35
N GLY A 98 17.43 -18.33 -0.95
CA GLY A 98 16.54 -18.93 -1.93
C GLY A 98 15.26 -18.10 -2.06
N GLU A 99 14.35 -18.51 -2.95
CA GLU A 99 13.05 -17.86 -3.16
C GLU A 99 12.12 -18.18 -1.99
N GLN A 100 11.89 -17.18 -1.12
CA GLN A 100 11.10 -17.30 0.12
C GLN A 100 10.10 -16.18 0.25
N HIS A 101 8.81 -16.48 0.49
CA HIS A 101 7.74 -15.49 0.60
C HIS A 101 7.91 -14.52 1.79
N TRP A 102 8.49 -14.99 2.90
CA TRP A 102 8.73 -14.15 4.09
C TRP A 102 9.69 -12.99 3.85
N VAL A 103 10.56 -13.05 2.83
CA VAL A 103 11.58 -12.00 2.57
C VAL A 103 10.92 -10.67 2.24
N ALA A 104 9.97 -10.66 1.31
CA ALA A 104 9.23 -9.45 0.95
C ALA A 104 8.42 -8.88 2.13
N ARG A 105 7.77 -9.78 2.91
CA ARG A 105 7.03 -9.42 4.12
C ARG A 105 7.92 -8.77 5.17
N ALA A 106 9.14 -9.27 5.32
CA ALA A 106 10.12 -8.70 6.25
C ALA A 106 10.46 -7.25 5.88
N TYR A 107 10.80 -6.99 4.61
CA TYR A 107 11.10 -5.63 4.15
C TYR A 107 9.92 -4.69 4.34
N SER A 108 8.73 -5.06 3.88
CA SER A 108 7.52 -4.25 4.02
C SER A 108 7.21 -3.93 5.49
N SER A 109 7.30 -4.94 6.36
CA SER A 109 7.06 -4.80 7.80
C SER A 109 8.07 -3.87 8.47
N ILE A 110 9.36 -4.01 8.13
CA ILE A 110 10.44 -3.16 8.66
C ILE A 110 10.24 -1.71 8.22
N PHE A 111 9.92 -1.46 6.96
CA PHE A 111 9.64 -0.10 6.47
C PHE A 111 8.48 0.53 7.22
N TRP A 112 7.39 -0.20 7.42
CA TRP A 112 6.25 0.33 8.17
C TRP A 112 6.61 0.68 9.62
N VAL A 113 7.38 -0.17 10.29
CA VAL A 113 7.80 0.08 11.68
C VAL A 113 8.78 1.25 11.76
N ILE A 114 9.70 1.41 10.79
CA ILE A 114 10.55 2.61 10.69
C ILE A 114 9.67 3.86 10.52
N GLY A 115 8.63 3.81 9.67
CA GLY A 115 7.62 4.87 9.57
C GLY A 115 7.01 5.22 10.93
N GLY A 116 6.70 4.21 11.75
CA GLY A 116 6.18 4.39 13.13
C GLY A 116 7.15 5.12 14.06
N ILE A 117 8.47 4.90 13.93
CA ILE A 117 9.48 5.64 14.71
C ILE A 117 9.46 7.13 14.34
N PHE A 118 9.43 7.46 13.05
CA PHE A 118 9.40 8.86 12.62
C PHE A 118 8.04 9.51 12.88
N LEU A 119 6.94 8.75 12.85
CA LEU A 119 5.63 9.20 13.27
C LEU A 119 5.63 9.60 14.76
N PHE A 120 6.26 8.78 15.62
CA PHE A 120 6.44 9.12 17.03
C PHE A 120 7.19 10.44 17.20
N PHE A 121 8.30 10.64 16.49
CA PHE A 121 9.06 11.88 16.57
C PHE A 121 8.27 13.09 16.12
N LEU A 122 7.49 12.97 15.03
CA LEU A 122 6.62 14.04 14.56
C LEU A 122 5.48 14.32 15.56
N ALA A 123 4.77 13.27 15.99
CA ALA A 123 3.67 13.41 16.94
C ALA A 123 4.12 14.03 18.27
N ARG A 124 5.32 13.69 18.75
CA ARG A 124 5.91 14.28 19.96
C ARG A 124 6.18 15.79 19.83
N LYS A 125 6.43 16.29 18.62
CA LYS A 125 6.55 17.74 18.35
C LYS A 125 5.20 18.44 18.32
N LEU A 126 4.19 17.72 17.90
CA LEU A 126 2.84 18.23 17.74
C LEU A 126 2.03 18.21 19.05
N THR A 127 2.28 17.20 19.91
CA THR A 127 1.55 16.97 21.17
C THR A 127 2.52 16.63 22.30
N SER A 128 2.09 15.80 23.25
CA SER A 128 2.92 15.24 24.34
C SER A 128 3.50 13.88 23.98
N ILE A 129 4.30 13.32 24.89
CA ILE A 129 4.78 11.93 24.81
C ILE A 129 3.60 10.95 24.82
N ASP A 130 2.58 11.19 25.64
CA ASP A 130 1.40 10.31 25.73
C ASP A 130 0.60 10.29 24.43
N GLY A 131 0.36 11.46 23.84
CA GLY A 131 -0.26 11.57 22.53
C GLY A 131 0.56 10.91 21.42
N ALA A 132 1.90 11.05 21.46
CA ALA A 132 2.79 10.43 20.49
C ALA A 132 2.80 8.90 20.58
N ILE A 133 2.82 8.32 21.81
CA ILE A 133 2.72 6.88 22.02
C ILE A 133 1.39 6.35 21.49
N ALA A 134 0.27 7.02 21.79
CA ALA A 134 -1.05 6.62 21.32
C ALA A 134 -1.16 6.67 19.79
N ALA A 135 -0.68 7.74 19.15
CA ALA A 135 -0.66 7.85 17.69
C ALA A 135 0.18 6.73 17.06
N THR A 136 1.35 6.45 17.62
CA THR A 136 2.23 5.38 17.13
C THR A 136 1.59 4.01 17.31
N ALA A 137 0.95 3.75 18.46
CA ALA A 137 0.23 2.52 18.70
C ALA A 137 -0.94 2.35 17.72
N PHE A 138 -1.74 3.39 17.48
CA PHE A 138 -2.80 3.34 16.47
C PHE A 138 -2.27 3.00 15.07
N TYR A 139 -1.22 3.70 14.63
CA TYR A 139 -0.59 3.46 13.32
C TYR A 139 -0.07 2.03 13.17
N LEU A 140 0.54 1.48 14.22
CA LEU A 140 1.18 0.18 14.19
C LEU A 140 0.21 -0.99 14.41
N PHE A 141 -0.87 -0.80 15.18
CA PHE A 141 -1.77 -1.87 15.59
C PHE A 141 -3.18 -1.80 15.00
N LEU A 142 -3.47 -0.84 14.12
CA LEU A 142 -4.69 -0.89 13.33
C LEU A 142 -4.71 -2.21 12.53
N PRO A 143 -5.73 -3.08 12.66
CA PRO A 143 -5.74 -4.40 12.02
C PRO A 143 -5.49 -4.36 10.53
N TYR A 144 -6.17 -3.48 9.82
CA TYR A 144 -5.94 -3.26 8.39
C TYR A 144 -4.48 -2.89 8.08
N ALA A 145 -3.88 -1.98 8.88
CA ALA A 145 -2.50 -1.57 8.69
C ALA A 145 -1.49 -2.71 8.92
N ILE A 146 -1.78 -3.65 9.84
CA ILE A 146 -0.92 -4.82 10.05
C ILE A 146 -0.92 -5.71 8.81
N ILE A 147 -2.09 -6.02 8.26
CA ILE A 147 -2.24 -6.90 7.08
C ILE A 147 -1.62 -6.21 5.85
N ALA A 148 -1.98 -4.97 5.57
CA ALA A 148 -1.52 -4.23 4.40
C ALA A 148 0.00 -3.98 4.41
N SER A 149 0.58 -3.67 5.57
CA SER A 149 2.00 -3.33 5.69
C SER A 149 2.97 -4.51 5.61
N ARG A 150 2.47 -5.74 5.52
CA ARG A 150 3.29 -6.94 5.29
C ARG A 150 3.23 -7.41 3.83
N SER A 151 2.40 -6.80 3.00
CA SER A 151 2.24 -7.19 1.59
C SER A 151 3.45 -6.82 0.73
N PHE A 152 3.72 -7.64 -0.30
CA PHE A 152 4.77 -7.36 -1.27
C PHE A 152 4.31 -6.31 -2.27
N GLN A 153 4.29 -5.06 -1.82
CA GLN A 153 3.89 -3.88 -2.58
C GLN A 153 4.82 -2.70 -2.25
N PRO A 154 4.91 -1.67 -3.09
CA PRO A 154 5.74 -0.48 -2.80
C PRO A 154 5.12 0.43 -1.71
N ASP A 155 3.85 0.23 -1.35
CA ASP A 155 3.09 1.12 -0.47
C ASP A 155 3.67 1.25 0.94
N PRO A 156 4.12 0.19 1.64
CA PRO A 156 4.75 0.33 2.96
C PRO A 156 6.02 1.19 2.93
N LEU A 157 6.85 1.05 1.89
CA LEU A 157 8.04 1.86 1.68
C LEU A 157 7.66 3.32 1.39
N MET A 158 6.69 3.54 0.51
CA MET A 158 6.19 4.88 0.18
C MET A 158 5.67 5.61 1.43
N VAL A 159 4.84 4.95 2.26
CA VAL A 159 4.29 5.55 3.49
C VAL A 159 5.39 5.89 4.49
N MET A 160 6.38 5.01 4.68
CA MET A 160 7.56 5.32 5.50
C MET A 160 8.27 6.59 5.03
N LEU A 161 8.56 6.69 3.74
CA LEU A 161 9.26 7.84 3.14
C LEU A 161 8.45 9.14 3.29
N ILE A 162 7.13 9.08 3.11
CA ILE A 162 6.21 10.21 3.33
C ILE A 162 6.27 10.68 4.79
N ILE A 163 6.25 9.77 5.75
CA ILE A 163 6.30 10.13 7.19
C ILE A 163 7.65 10.76 7.54
N ILE A 164 8.76 10.22 7.02
CA ILE A 164 10.10 10.80 7.21
C ILE A 164 10.16 12.21 6.60
N PHE A 165 9.59 12.39 5.39
CA PHE A 165 9.47 13.71 4.77
C PHE A 165 8.68 14.68 5.66
N TRP A 166 7.49 14.29 6.18
CA TRP A 166 6.68 15.14 7.04
C TRP A 166 7.42 15.55 8.31
N TRP A 167 8.13 14.61 8.94
CA TRP A 167 8.96 14.92 10.09
C TRP A 167 10.08 15.90 9.73
N ALA A 168 10.80 15.67 8.65
CA ALA A 168 11.94 16.51 8.26
C ALA A 168 11.49 17.93 7.84
N VAL A 169 10.38 18.04 7.06
CA VAL A 169 9.88 19.37 6.63
C VAL A 169 9.27 20.13 7.81
N TYR A 170 8.65 19.44 8.78
CA TYR A 170 8.16 20.07 10.01
C TYR A 170 9.32 20.61 10.86
N GLU A 171 10.38 19.82 11.06
CA GLU A 171 11.60 20.28 11.75
C GLU A 171 12.23 21.49 11.04
N TRP A 172 12.37 21.44 9.72
CA TRP A 172 12.86 22.57 8.93
C TRP A 172 12.01 23.83 9.12
N ALA A 173 10.70 23.71 9.05
CA ALA A 173 9.76 24.83 9.18
C ALA A 173 9.77 25.44 10.59
N SER A 174 10.05 24.65 11.63
CA SER A 174 10.09 25.06 13.03
C SER A 174 11.40 25.78 13.41
N LEU A 175 12.44 25.71 12.58
CA LEU A 175 13.74 26.34 12.85
C LEU A 175 13.75 27.82 12.47
N SER A 176 14.55 28.62 13.20
CA SER A 176 14.84 29.98 12.79
C SER A 176 15.93 29.97 11.69
N PRO A 177 15.63 30.44 10.47
CA PRO A 177 16.58 30.39 9.35
C PRO A 177 17.89 31.18 9.59
N ARG A 178 17.84 32.14 10.51
CA ARG A 178 19.01 33.01 10.81
C ARG A 178 19.88 32.47 11.94
N VAL A 179 19.32 31.64 12.82
CA VAL A 179 20.04 31.15 14.02
C VAL A 179 20.55 29.72 13.80
N ASP A 180 19.72 28.87 13.17
CA ASP A 180 19.99 27.45 13.02
C ASP A 180 20.31 27.04 11.57
N VAL A 181 21.12 27.83 10.87
CA VAL A 181 21.40 27.67 9.42
C VAL A 181 21.83 26.24 9.05
N GLN A 182 22.73 25.63 9.80
CA GLN A 182 23.27 24.31 9.49
C GLN A 182 22.21 23.21 9.69
N LYS A 183 21.38 23.33 10.75
CA LYS A 183 20.27 22.40 10.98
C LYS A 183 19.19 22.55 9.91
N ALA A 184 18.86 23.80 9.52
CA ALA A 184 17.90 24.08 8.47
C ALA A 184 18.30 23.43 7.13
N TRP A 185 19.59 23.50 6.75
CA TRP A 185 20.08 22.80 5.57
C TRP A 185 19.96 21.29 5.67
N ARG A 186 20.33 20.70 6.82
CA ARG A 186 20.20 19.25 7.02
C ARG A 186 18.77 18.79 6.84
N PHE A 187 17.80 19.44 7.48
CA PHE A 187 16.40 19.07 7.39
C PHE A 187 15.79 19.34 6.01
N ALA A 188 16.20 20.42 5.32
CA ALA A 188 15.76 20.68 3.95
C ALA A 188 16.26 19.60 2.98
N ILE A 189 17.52 19.19 3.08
CA ILE A 189 18.08 18.10 2.27
C ILE A 189 17.38 16.79 2.58
N LEU A 190 17.18 16.44 3.85
CA LEU A 190 16.45 15.24 4.25
C LEU A 190 15.01 15.25 3.72
N ALA A 191 14.30 16.36 3.87
CA ALA A 191 12.94 16.51 3.35
C ALA A 191 12.92 16.34 1.82
N GLY A 192 13.81 17.04 1.09
CA GLY A 192 13.89 16.89 -0.36
C GLY A 192 14.20 15.46 -0.79
N LEU A 193 15.17 14.81 -0.15
CA LEU A 193 15.56 13.44 -0.46
C LEU A 193 14.43 12.43 -0.20
N PHE A 194 13.85 12.44 1.01
CA PHE A 194 12.80 11.49 1.35
C PHE A 194 11.48 11.77 0.63
N GLY A 195 11.13 13.04 0.41
CA GLY A 195 10.00 13.42 -0.44
C GLY A 195 10.18 12.97 -1.89
N GLY A 196 11.38 13.18 -2.45
CA GLY A 196 11.72 12.74 -3.80
C GLY A 196 11.73 11.22 -3.96
N LEU A 197 12.28 10.50 -2.99
CA LEU A 197 12.25 9.04 -2.98
C LEU A 197 10.81 8.50 -2.84
N ALA A 198 9.96 9.14 -2.03
CA ALA A 198 8.56 8.76 -1.93
C ALA A 198 7.83 8.88 -3.29
N ILE A 199 8.01 10.00 -3.99
CA ILE A 199 7.45 10.24 -5.32
C ILE A 199 8.05 9.27 -6.34
N PHE A 200 9.35 9.00 -6.27
CA PHE A 200 10.03 8.05 -7.14
C PHE A 200 9.49 6.62 -6.96
N VAL A 201 9.30 6.17 -5.72
CA VAL A 201 8.74 4.83 -5.42
C VAL A 201 7.31 4.71 -5.93
N LYS A 202 6.50 5.77 -5.75
CA LYS A 202 5.12 5.78 -6.26
C LYS A 202 4.62 7.21 -6.46
N PHE A 203 4.24 7.58 -7.68
CA PHE A 203 3.88 8.97 -8.03
C PHE A 203 2.78 9.58 -7.17
N VAL A 204 1.86 8.78 -6.67
CA VAL A 204 0.77 9.26 -5.80
C VAL A 204 1.28 9.93 -4.53
N ALA A 205 2.51 9.64 -4.09
CA ALA A 205 3.14 10.29 -2.95
C ALA A 205 3.27 11.80 -3.14
N ALA A 206 3.26 12.31 -4.39
CA ALA A 206 3.34 13.75 -4.67
C ALA A 206 2.26 14.56 -3.95
N PHE A 207 1.03 14.04 -3.85
CA PHE A 207 -0.06 14.71 -3.15
C PHE A 207 0.24 14.90 -1.66
N PHE A 208 0.82 13.90 -1.03
CA PHE A 208 1.18 13.88 0.40
C PHE A 208 2.44 14.71 0.68
N VAL A 209 3.39 14.70 -0.25
CA VAL A 209 4.61 15.54 -0.17
C VAL A 209 4.24 17.00 -0.35
N VAL A 210 3.43 17.33 -1.36
CA VAL A 210 2.95 18.72 -1.56
C VAL A 210 2.08 19.18 -0.40
N GLY A 211 1.13 18.35 0.05
CA GLY A 211 0.27 18.67 1.19
C GLY A 211 1.06 18.95 2.47
N GLY A 212 2.05 18.09 2.79
CA GLY A 212 2.95 18.30 3.92
C GLY A 212 3.85 19.53 3.76
N GLY A 213 4.36 19.79 2.55
CA GLY A 213 5.12 20.97 2.22
C GLY A 213 4.32 22.26 2.42
N VAL A 214 3.12 22.34 1.86
CA VAL A 214 2.20 23.47 2.05
C VAL A 214 1.85 23.66 3.53
N GLY A 215 1.52 22.58 4.24
CA GLY A 215 1.28 22.62 5.68
C GLY A 215 2.45 23.19 6.47
N ALA A 216 3.69 22.79 6.12
CA ALA A 216 4.91 23.32 6.74
C ALA A 216 5.14 24.81 6.44
N LEU A 217 4.81 25.27 5.23
CA LEU A 217 4.89 26.68 4.88
C LEU A 217 3.92 27.53 5.70
N LEU A 218 2.73 27.01 5.99
CA LEU A 218 1.71 27.67 6.78
C LEU A 218 1.98 27.67 8.29
N LEU A 219 2.88 26.78 8.76
CA LEU A 219 3.23 26.63 10.17
C LEU A 219 3.79 27.92 10.78
N GLY A 220 4.76 28.56 10.13
CA GLY A 220 5.50 29.69 10.68
C GLY A 220 4.95 31.05 10.34
N ARG A 221 3.73 31.20 9.82
CA ARG A 221 3.14 32.48 9.33
C ARG A 221 4.08 33.28 8.41
N ARG A 222 5.01 32.62 7.76
CA ARG A 222 5.95 33.26 6.83
C ARG A 222 5.21 33.67 5.56
N SER A 223 5.50 34.86 5.05
CA SER A 223 4.98 35.25 3.75
C SER A 223 5.58 34.35 2.66
N LEU A 224 4.83 34.09 1.61
CA LEU A 224 5.32 33.29 0.48
C LEU A 224 6.64 33.86 -0.09
N THR A 225 6.75 35.20 -0.11
CA THR A 225 7.97 35.90 -0.55
C THR A 225 9.18 35.63 0.34
N GLU A 226 8.99 35.51 1.66
CA GLU A 226 10.09 35.16 2.58
C GLU A 226 10.52 33.72 2.41
N VAL A 227 9.59 32.81 2.17
CA VAL A 227 9.87 31.40 1.90
C VAL A 227 10.64 31.25 0.60
N LEU A 228 10.19 31.89 -0.48
CA LEU A 228 10.86 31.84 -1.79
C LEU A 228 12.24 32.49 -1.82
N LYS A 229 12.60 33.32 -0.82
CA LYS A 229 13.97 33.83 -0.65
C LYS A 229 14.94 32.84 0.00
N GLN A 230 14.45 31.70 0.52
CA GLN A 230 15.28 30.71 1.19
C GLN A 230 15.86 29.71 0.18
N PRO A 231 17.18 29.62 0.00
CA PRO A 231 17.80 28.69 -0.96
C PRO A 231 17.51 27.22 -0.64
N GLN A 232 17.24 26.91 0.64
CA GLN A 232 16.84 25.56 1.07
C GLN A 232 15.58 25.06 0.37
N VAL A 233 14.60 25.96 0.09
CA VAL A 233 13.35 25.61 -0.59
C VAL A 233 13.62 25.09 -1.99
N TYR A 234 14.53 25.74 -2.72
CA TYR A 234 14.89 25.32 -4.08
C TYR A 234 15.59 23.96 -4.10
N VAL A 235 16.52 23.73 -3.16
CA VAL A 235 17.21 22.42 -3.06
C VAL A 235 16.23 21.33 -2.64
N MET A 236 15.39 21.59 -1.65
CA MET A 236 14.34 20.65 -1.22
C MET A 236 13.38 20.31 -2.37
N SER A 237 12.92 21.33 -3.13
CA SER A 237 12.02 21.13 -4.26
C SER A 237 12.72 20.40 -5.42
N ALA A 238 13.96 20.72 -5.72
CA ALA A 238 14.73 20.02 -6.75
C ALA A 238 14.91 18.54 -6.41
N LEU A 239 15.37 18.24 -5.20
CA LEU A 239 15.50 16.85 -4.72
C LEU A 239 14.16 16.12 -4.67
N GLY A 240 13.06 16.82 -4.35
CA GLY A 240 11.72 16.27 -4.29
C GLY A 240 11.13 15.96 -5.66
N ILE A 241 11.42 16.77 -6.67
CA ILE A 241 10.79 16.66 -7.99
C ILE A 241 11.64 15.84 -8.98
N LEU A 242 12.97 16.06 -9.01
CA LEU A 242 13.82 15.52 -10.07
C LEU A 242 13.78 13.98 -10.20
N PRO A 243 13.82 13.17 -9.12
CA PRO A 243 13.79 11.71 -9.28
C PRO A 243 12.53 11.21 -9.95
N GLY A 244 11.36 11.69 -9.51
CA GLY A 244 10.07 11.31 -10.08
C GLY A 244 9.90 11.83 -11.51
N ALA A 245 10.28 13.09 -11.77
CA ALA A 245 10.21 13.69 -13.10
C ALA A 245 11.12 12.96 -14.10
N ALA A 246 12.34 12.63 -13.71
CA ALA A 246 13.27 11.87 -14.55
C ALA A 246 12.70 10.49 -14.92
N TYR A 247 12.13 9.79 -13.95
CA TYR A 247 11.49 8.50 -14.21
C TYR A 247 10.25 8.63 -15.11
N ALA A 248 9.42 9.65 -14.91
CA ALA A 248 8.25 9.90 -15.76
C ALA A 248 8.67 10.23 -17.19
N ILE A 249 9.64 11.12 -17.38
CA ILE A 249 10.15 11.50 -18.71
C ILE A 249 10.74 10.27 -19.41
N TYR A 250 11.57 9.50 -18.73
CA TYR A 250 12.13 8.27 -19.26
C TYR A 250 11.04 7.27 -19.66
N GLY A 251 10.10 6.98 -18.76
CA GLY A 251 9.09 5.96 -18.96
C GLY A 251 8.01 6.33 -19.98
N VAL A 252 7.68 7.63 -20.11
CA VAL A 252 6.67 8.10 -21.08
C VAL A 252 7.27 8.35 -22.46
N TYR A 253 8.41 9.09 -22.55
CA TYR A 253 8.92 9.59 -23.82
C TYR A 253 10.08 8.77 -24.40
N ILE A 254 10.88 8.09 -23.55
CA ILE A 254 12.04 7.33 -24.02
C ILE A 254 11.70 5.83 -24.13
N ALA A 255 11.21 5.24 -23.07
CA ALA A 255 10.91 3.81 -23.01
C ALA A 255 9.45 3.46 -23.41
N GLY A 256 8.51 4.41 -23.39
CA GLY A 256 7.13 4.28 -23.86
C GLY A 256 6.16 3.47 -22.98
N TYR A 257 6.62 2.83 -21.90
CA TYR A 257 5.81 1.91 -21.11
C TYR A 257 4.87 2.60 -20.09
N LEU A 258 5.13 3.87 -19.72
CA LEU A 258 4.31 4.59 -18.73
C LEU A 258 3.14 5.38 -19.34
N GLY A 259 3.14 5.67 -20.65
CA GLY A 259 2.13 6.53 -21.25
C GLY A 259 0.69 6.06 -20.99
N GLN A 260 0.44 4.77 -21.11
CA GLN A 260 -0.88 4.18 -20.87
C GLN A 260 -1.30 4.20 -19.39
N GLN A 261 -0.34 4.29 -18.45
CA GLN A 261 -0.61 4.25 -17.03
C GLN A 261 -1.16 5.57 -16.45
N PHE A 262 -0.97 6.68 -17.18
CA PHE A 262 -1.49 7.99 -16.77
C PHE A 262 -2.92 8.26 -17.30
N GLY A 263 -3.35 7.54 -18.35
CA GLY A 263 -4.71 7.63 -18.88
C GLY A 263 -5.77 7.08 -17.91
N GLY A 264 -6.98 7.69 -17.92
CA GLY A 264 -8.13 7.19 -17.13
C GLY A 264 -8.03 7.34 -15.61
N ARG A 265 -7.03 8.10 -15.10
CA ARG A 265 -6.87 8.28 -13.64
C ARG A 265 -7.82 9.32 -13.06
N PHE A 266 -8.18 10.32 -13.85
CA PHE A 266 -9.14 11.36 -13.50
C PHE A 266 -10.34 11.27 -14.45
N ILE A 267 -11.52 10.95 -13.92
CA ILE A 267 -12.76 10.75 -14.66
C ILE A 267 -13.79 11.78 -14.18
N PRO A 268 -13.89 12.97 -14.82
CA PRO A 268 -14.77 14.04 -14.34
C PRO A 268 -16.25 13.64 -14.23
N SER A 269 -16.75 12.80 -15.14
CA SER A 269 -18.12 12.30 -15.11
C SER A 269 -18.43 11.45 -13.88
N TYR A 270 -17.41 10.84 -13.26
CA TYR A 270 -17.60 9.98 -12.09
C TYR A 270 -18.04 10.77 -10.85
N PHE A 271 -17.76 12.08 -10.78
CA PHE A 271 -18.30 12.96 -9.71
C PHE A 271 -19.81 13.08 -9.73
N LEU A 272 -20.46 12.84 -10.86
CA LEU A 272 -21.92 12.86 -10.97
C LEU A 272 -22.55 11.54 -10.50
N SER A 273 -21.75 10.51 -10.26
CA SER A 273 -22.20 9.20 -9.79
C SER A 273 -22.18 9.11 -8.26
N PRO A 274 -23.28 8.70 -7.61
CA PRO A 274 -23.27 8.39 -6.18
C PRO A 274 -22.22 7.34 -5.80
N SER A 275 -21.85 6.46 -6.73
CA SER A 275 -20.84 5.39 -6.53
C SER A 275 -19.47 5.93 -6.12
N TYR A 276 -19.10 7.15 -6.55
CA TYR A 276 -17.87 7.78 -6.10
C TYR A 276 -17.88 8.05 -4.60
N TYR A 277 -18.93 8.70 -4.10
CA TYR A 277 -18.99 9.11 -2.69
C TYR A 277 -19.21 7.93 -1.76
N ILE A 278 -20.11 7.02 -2.14
CA ILE A 278 -20.40 5.80 -1.37
C ILE A 278 -19.18 4.88 -1.37
N GLY A 279 -18.55 4.69 -2.53
CA GLY A 279 -17.34 3.87 -2.67
C GLY A 279 -16.21 4.40 -1.80
N TRP A 280 -15.92 5.71 -1.87
CA TRP A 280 -14.86 6.31 -1.04
C TRP A 280 -15.17 6.19 0.46
N ALA A 281 -16.42 6.47 0.88
CA ALA A 281 -16.84 6.27 2.26
C ALA A 281 -16.67 4.81 2.74
N ASN A 282 -17.03 3.84 1.89
CA ASN A 282 -16.83 2.41 2.18
C ASN A 282 -15.34 2.05 2.32
N MET A 283 -14.47 2.57 1.44
CA MET A 283 -13.01 2.36 1.54
C MET A 283 -12.45 2.95 2.84
N LEU A 284 -12.89 4.15 3.23
CA LEU A 284 -12.52 4.77 4.50
C LEU A 284 -12.95 3.92 5.70
N ASN A 285 -14.19 3.43 5.68
CA ASN A 285 -14.71 2.58 6.74
C ASN A 285 -13.97 1.22 6.82
N LEU A 286 -13.62 0.64 5.68
CA LEU A 286 -12.87 -0.61 5.61
C LEU A 286 -11.45 -0.45 6.19
N VAL A 287 -10.76 0.64 5.83
CA VAL A 287 -9.38 0.85 6.22
C VAL A 287 -9.22 1.19 7.70
N MET A 288 -10.07 2.05 8.26
CA MET A 288 -9.87 2.55 9.62
C MET A 288 -11.11 2.61 10.50
N GLY A 289 -12.30 2.38 9.93
CA GLY A 289 -13.57 2.54 10.62
C GLY A 289 -14.02 3.99 10.72
N GLY A 290 -15.35 4.21 10.79
CA GLY A 290 -15.93 5.54 10.87
C GLY A 290 -15.59 6.28 12.17
N ILE A 291 -15.54 5.58 13.31
CA ILE A 291 -15.29 6.20 14.62
C ILE A 291 -13.89 6.83 14.70
N PRO A 292 -12.79 6.12 14.41
CA PRO A 292 -11.46 6.74 14.41
C PRO A 292 -11.34 7.93 13.46
N LEU A 293 -11.98 7.86 12.30
CA LEU A 293 -11.99 8.96 11.34
C LEU A 293 -12.69 10.20 11.90
N MET A 294 -13.88 10.05 12.49
CA MET A 294 -14.61 11.16 13.12
C MET A 294 -13.83 11.74 14.31
N LEU A 295 -13.25 10.89 15.16
CA LEU A 295 -12.40 11.34 16.26
C LEU A 295 -11.14 12.06 15.78
N ALA A 296 -10.53 11.64 14.68
CA ALA A 296 -9.39 12.34 14.10
C ALA A 296 -9.77 13.75 13.60
N LEU A 297 -10.94 13.90 12.94
CA LEU A 297 -11.46 15.21 12.54
C LEU A 297 -11.76 16.08 13.76
N LEU A 298 -12.34 15.52 14.82
CA LEU A 298 -12.53 16.23 16.10
C LEU A 298 -11.19 16.63 16.71
N GLY A 299 -10.17 15.77 16.62
CA GLY A 299 -8.82 16.02 17.13
C GLY A 299 -8.17 17.28 16.58
N LEU A 300 -8.55 17.71 15.36
CA LEU A 300 -8.04 18.93 14.73
C LEU A 300 -8.32 20.19 15.57
N PHE A 301 -9.42 20.22 16.31
CA PHE A 301 -9.79 21.34 17.14
C PHE A 301 -8.95 21.47 18.43
N PHE A 302 -8.20 20.43 18.78
CA PHE A 302 -7.38 20.40 19.99
C PHE A 302 -5.91 20.78 19.72
N PHE A 303 -5.53 20.98 18.47
CA PHE A 303 -4.23 21.57 18.13
C PHE A 303 -4.28 23.11 18.30
N ASP A 304 -3.13 23.69 18.64
CA ASP A 304 -2.94 25.14 18.44
C ASP A 304 -3.00 25.50 16.95
N ASP A 305 -3.25 26.77 16.64
CA ASP A 305 -3.50 27.22 15.26
C ASP A 305 -2.33 26.93 14.30
N GLU A 306 -1.10 26.96 14.79
CA GLU A 306 0.08 26.71 13.94
C GLU A 306 0.17 25.23 13.56
N LYS A 307 0.07 24.34 14.53
CA LYS A 307 0.13 22.90 14.30
C LYS A 307 -1.09 22.42 13.50
N ARG A 308 -2.28 22.99 13.79
CA ARG A 308 -3.50 22.70 13.03
C ARG A 308 -3.32 22.97 11.54
N ARG A 309 -2.70 24.10 11.15
CA ARG A 309 -2.44 24.41 9.73
C ARG A 309 -1.54 23.37 9.06
N PHE A 310 -0.52 22.87 9.77
CA PHE A 310 0.30 21.78 9.25
C PHE A 310 -0.53 20.52 8.99
N ILE A 311 -1.33 20.10 9.97
CA ILE A 311 -2.18 18.90 9.84
C ILE A 311 -3.24 19.08 8.75
N LEU A 312 -3.83 20.27 8.62
CA LEU A 312 -4.77 20.58 7.53
C LEU A 312 -4.11 20.46 6.15
N GLY A 313 -2.81 20.77 6.02
CA GLY A 313 -2.05 20.52 4.81
C GLY A 313 -1.97 19.03 4.47
N LEU A 314 -1.77 18.15 5.47
CA LEU A 314 -1.78 16.70 5.27
C LEU A 314 -3.15 16.19 4.80
N TRP A 315 -4.23 16.64 5.45
CA TRP A 315 -5.60 16.31 5.06
C TRP A 315 -5.93 16.82 3.66
N ALA A 316 -5.50 18.04 3.32
CA ALA A 316 -5.68 18.59 1.97
C ALA A 316 -4.97 17.73 0.92
N GLY A 317 -3.73 17.29 1.20
CA GLY A 317 -3.02 16.35 0.33
C GLY A 317 -3.82 15.09 0.05
N TYR A 318 -4.39 14.47 1.08
CA TYR A 318 -5.26 13.30 0.91
C TYR A 318 -6.55 13.61 0.14
N ALA A 319 -7.20 14.73 0.43
CA ALA A 319 -8.42 15.13 -0.26
C ALA A 319 -8.18 15.36 -1.76
N PHE A 320 -7.11 16.09 -2.13
CA PHE A 320 -6.74 16.28 -3.53
C PHE A 320 -6.36 14.98 -4.23
N PHE A 321 -5.69 14.06 -3.52
CA PHE A 321 -5.42 12.74 -4.03
C PHE A 321 -6.71 11.97 -4.35
N GLY A 322 -7.69 11.96 -3.44
CA GLY A 322 -8.98 11.30 -3.66
C GLY A 322 -9.81 11.94 -4.77
N ILE A 323 -9.72 13.26 -4.95
CA ILE A 323 -10.35 13.98 -6.05
C ILE A 323 -9.70 13.59 -7.39
N TYR A 324 -8.37 13.56 -7.47
CA TYR A 324 -7.67 13.25 -8.72
C TYR A 324 -7.80 11.78 -9.12
N PHE A 325 -7.63 10.85 -8.18
CA PHE A 325 -7.77 9.41 -8.42
C PHE A 325 -9.19 8.92 -8.06
N ASN A 326 -10.21 9.62 -8.52
CA ASN A 326 -11.59 9.47 -8.07
C ASN A 326 -12.16 8.04 -8.21
N TYR A 327 -11.90 7.35 -9.31
CA TYR A 327 -12.30 5.94 -9.46
C TYR A 327 -11.52 5.03 -8.50
N HIS A 328 -10.21 5.21 -8.43
CA HIS A 328 -9.34 4.32 -7.65
C HIS A 328 -9.54 4.46 -6.15
N ILE A 329 -9.73 5.68 -5.64
CA ILE A 329 -9.98 5.90 -4.20
C ILE A 329 -11.32 5.31 -3.75
N ALA A 330 -12.30 5.22 -4.66
CA ALA A 330 -13.62 4.67 -4.39
C ALA A 330 -13.70 3.14 -4.54
N SER A 331 -12.68 2.50 -5.15
CA SER A 331 -12.70 1.08 -5.48
C SER A 331 -11.52 0.28 -4.92
N HIS A 332 -10.45 0.94 -4.46
CA HIS A 332 -9.23 0.30 -3.97
C HIS A 332 -8.84 0.85 -2.60
N ASP A 333 -9.02 0.07 -1.58
CA ASP A 333 -8.80 0.42 -0.18
C ASP A 333 -7.34 0.80 0.13
N TYR A 334 -6.35 0.13 -0.48
CA TYR A 334 -4.92 0.40 -0.26
C TYR A 334 -4.48 1.81 -0.71
N TYR A 335 -5.27 2.50 -1.54
CA TYR A 335 -5.05 3.92 -1.84
C TYR A 335 -5.19 4.80 -0.59
N SER A 336 -5.91 4.34 0.43
CA SER A 336 -6.07 5.05 1.72
C SER A 336 -4.97 4.71 2.74
N LEU A 337 -3.94 3.92 2.42
CA LEU A 337 -2.83 3.64 3.34
C LEU A 337 -2.11 4.91 3.85
N PRO A 338 -1.82 5.94 3.02
CA PRO A 338 -1.22 7.17 3.52
C PRO A 338 -2.12 8.01 4.45
N LEU A 339 -3.42 7.72 4.50
CA LEU A 339 -4.34 8.38 5.44
C LEU A 339 -4.14 7.87 6.87
N ILE A 340 -3.71 6.63 7.06
CA ILE A 340 -3.54 6.03 8.39
C ILE A 340 -2.63 6.88 9.29
N PRO A 341 -1.42 7.30 8.89
CA PRO A 341 -0.58 8.17 9.71
C PRO A 341 -1.18 9.58 9.91
N ILE A 342 -1.96 10.10 8.96
CA ILE A 342 -2.67 11.40 9.13
C ILE A 342 -3.70 11.28 10.25
N VAL A 343 -4.51 10.23 10.23
CA VAL A 343 -5.51 9.94 11.28
C VAL A 343 -4.81 9.71 12.63
N ALA A 344 -3.74 8.92 12.64
CA ALA A 344 -2.96 8.65 13.85
C ALA A 344 -2.46 9.94 14.54
N ILE A 345 -1.86 10.84 13.77
CA ILE A 345 -1.41 12.15 14.28
C ILE A 345 -2.60 13.00 14.75
N SER A 346 -3.70 12.98 14.01
CA SER A 346 -4.90 13.77 14.34
C SER A 346 -5.59 13.29 15.62
N LEU A 347 -5.45 12.01 15.98
CA LEU A 347 -5.93 11.44 17.25
C LEU A 347 -5.02 11.80 18.45
N ALA A 348 -3.76 12.16 18.21
CA ALA A 348 -2.78 12.38 19.26
C ALA A 348 -3.21 13.39 20.34
N PRO A 349 -3.77 14.57 20.03
CA PRO A 349 -4.18 15.53 21.07
C PRO A 349 -5.39 15.06 21.87
N LEU A 350 -6.29 14.25 21.30
CA LEU A 350 -7.39 13.66 22.07
C LEU A 350 -6.84 12.63 23.06
N ALA A 351 -5.91 11.80 22.62
CA ALA A 351 -5.24 10.84 23.48
C ALA A 351 -4.45 11.53 24.59
N ASP A 352 -3.75 12.62 24.31
CA ASP A 352 -3.06 13.44 25.29
C ASP A 352 -4.01 13.95 26.38
N ASN A 353 -5.14 14.54 25.99
CA ASN A 353 -6.17 14.98 26.94
C ASN A 353 -6.76 13.81 27.75
N PHE A 354 -7.00 12.67 27.11
CA PHE A 354 -7.48 11.45 27.81
C PHE A 354 -6.48 10.98 28.86
N PHE A 355 -5.21 10.83 28.54
CA PHE A 355 -4.20 10.37 29.47
C PHE A 355 -3.91 11.37 30.58
N THR A 356 -3.99 12.67 30.30
CA THR A 356 -3.88 13.72 31.30
C THR A 356 -5.02 13.62 32.34
N ARG A 357 -6.26 13.43 31.90
CA ARG A 357 -7.40 13.20 32.80
C ARG A 357 -7.32 11.87 33.53
N LEU A 358 -6.97 10.79 32.80
CA LEU A 358 -6.80 9.48 33.40
C LEU A 358 -5.79 9.51 34.53
N ARG A 359 -4.67 10.20 34.38
CA ARG A 359 -3.66 10.38 35.43
C ARG A 359 -4.19 11.10 36.66
N GLN A 360 -5.07 12.09 36.47
CA GLN A 360 -5.70 12.80 37.59
C GLN A 360 -6.65 11.88 38.40
N LEU A 361 -7.35 10.98 37.70
CA LEU A 361 -8.30 10.03 38.31
C LEU A 361 -7.60 8.84 38.98
N VAL A 362 -6.47 8.42 38.42
CA VAL A 362 -5.72 7.24 38.86
C VAL A 362 -4.76 7.63 40.00
N THR A 363 -5.27 7.69 41.21
CA THR A 363 -4.51 8.13 42.43
C THR A 363 -3.82 6.99 43.15
N THR A 364 -4.30 5.75 43.06
CA THR A 364 -3.75 4.59 43.76
C THR A 364 -2.97 3.65 42.87
N ARG A 365 -2.07 2.84 43.42
CA ARG A 365 -1.30 1.81 42.70
C ARG A 365 -2.23 0.80 41.99
N PHE A 366 -3.34 0.45 42.63
CA PHE A 366 -4.33 -0.46 42.11
C PHE A 366 -4.99 0.11 40.83
N LEU A 367 -5.46 1.36 40.88
CA LEU A 367 -6.07 2.02 39.69
C LEU A 367 -5.07 2.18 38.55
N HIS A 368 -3.79 2.43 38.83
CA HIS A 368 -2.75 2.45 37.80
C HIS A 368 -2.59 1.08 37.13
N ALA A 369 -2.48 0.01 37.94
CA ALA A 369 -2.40 -1.33 37.39
C ALA A 369 -3.64 -1.69 36.57
N ALA A 370 -4.85 -1.36 37.04
CA ALA A 370 -6.09 -1.57 36.34
C ALA A 370 -6.12 -0.82 34.96
N ALA A 371 -5.68 0.45 34.93
CA ALA A 371 -5.60 1.22 33.70
C ALA A 371 -4.63 0.61 32.67
N TYR A 372 -3.44 0.17 33.12
CA TYR A 372 -2.50 -0.53 32.24
C TYR A 372 -3.06 -1.87 31.76
N CYS A 373 -3.69 -2.66 32.64
CA CYS A 373 -4.35 -3.90 32.22
C CYS A 373 -5.41 -3.66 31.17
N PHE A 374 -6.21 -2.60 31.30
CA PHE A 374 -7.23 -2.23 30.31
C PHE A 374 -6.62 -1.85 28.96
N LEU A 375 -5.53 -1.06 28.95
CA LEU A 375 -4.82 -0.70 27.73
C LEU A 375 -4.18 -1.92 27.06
N LEU A 376 -3.57 -2.80 27.84
CA LEU A 376 -2.99 -4.07 27.36
C LEU A 376 -4.07 -5.02 26.83
N LEU A 377 -5.23 -5.07 27.47
CA LEU A 377 -6.36 -5.85 26.97
C LEU A 377 -6.84 -5.32 25.60
N GLY A 378 -6.96 -4.00 25.44
CA GLY A 378 -7.31 -3.40 24.15
C GLY A 378 -6.31 -3.74 23.06
N LEU A 379 -5.02 -3.66 23.36
CA LEU A 379 -3.95 -4.06 22.45
C LEU A 379 -4.02 -5.56 22.14
N PHE A 380 -4.20 -6.40 23.15
CA PHE A 380 -4.35 -7.84 22.97
C PHE A 380 -5.55 -8.19 22.06
N MET A 381 -6.70 -7.55 22.27
CA MET A 381 -7.88 -7.77 21.43
C MET A 381 -7.64 -7.37 19.96
N SER A 382 -6.94 -6.26 19.71
CA SER A 382 -6.55 -5.87 18.36
C SER A 382 -5.62 -6.89 17.70
N LEU A 383 -4.59 -7.34 18.43
CA LEU A 383 -3.64 -8.35 17.94
C LEU A 383 -4.32 -9.71 17.73
N TRP A 384 -5.21 -10.11 18.63
CA TRP A 384 -5.98 -11.35 18.50
C TRP A 384 -6.90 -11.32 17.28
N TYR A 385 -7.63 -10.23 17.10
CA TYR A 385 -8.47 -10.03 15.92
C TYR A 385 -7.64 -10.12 14.63
N THR A 386 -6.51 -9.41 14.57
CA THR A 386 -5.62 -9.46 13.40
C THR A 386 -5.09 -10.86 13.14
N ARG A 387 -4.66 -11.58 14.19
CA ARG A 387 -4.25 -12.98 14.06
C ARG A 387 -5.36 -13.86 13.50
N THR A 388 -6.60 -13.66 13.95
CA THR A 388 -7.76 -14.41 13.44
C THR A 388 -7.97 -14.14 11.94
N GLN A 389 -7.83 -12.89 11.50
CA GLN A 389 -7.91 -12.55 10.07
C GLN A 389 -6.78 -13.19 9.26
N LEU A 390 -5.56 -13.19 9.76
CA LEU A 390 -4.41 -13.82 9.08
C LEU A 390 -4.53 -15.34 8.98
N ASN A 391 -5.30 -15.98 9.88
CA ASN A 391 -5.58 -17.41 9.86
C ASN A 391 -6.91 -17.78 9.16
N ALA A 392 -7.65 -16.81 8.64
CA ALA A 392 -8.97 -17.07 8.09
C ALA A 392 -8.91 -17.99 6.85
N VAL A 393 -7.84 -17.90 6.08
CA VAL A 393 -7.59 -18.73 4.89
C VAL A 393 -6.15 -19.20 4.90
N ASP A 394 -5.92 -20.50 4.76
CA ASP A 394 -4.60 -21.06 4.43
C ASP A 394 -4.48 -21.18 2.91
N TYR A 395 -3.58 -20.38 2.33
CA TYR A 395 -3.38 -20.36 0.89
C TYR A 395 -2.41 -21.41 0.37
N ARG A 396 -1.64 -22.10 1.21
CA ARG A 396 -0.58 -23.06 0.83
C ARG A 396 -1.08 -24.18 -0.12
N PRO A 397 -2.29 -24.73 0.03
CA PRO A 397 -2.79 -25.74 -0.90
C PRO A 397 -2.91 -25.26 -2.35
N GLN A 398 -3.11 -23.96 -2.58
CA GLN A 398 -3.25 -23.43 -3.93
C GLN A 398 -1.98 -23.60 -4.79
N ALA A 399 -0.80 -23.52 -4.19
CA ALA A 399 0.45 -23.74 -4.93
C ALA A 399 0.47 -25.11 -5.62
N LYS A 400 0.00 -26.16 -4.89
CA LYS A 400 -0.06 -27.53 -5.43
C LYS A 400 -1.09 -27.64 -6.56
N MET A 401 -2.28 -27.08 -6.36
CA MET A 401 -3.34 -27.05 -7.39
C MET A 401 -2.83 -26.40 -8.69
N TRP A 402 -2.19 -25.24 -8.61
CA TRP A 402 -1.67 -24.56 -9.80
C TRP A 402 -0.54 -25.34 -10.48
N ALA A 403 0.32 -26.02 -9.71
CA ALA A 403 1.37 -26.89 -10.27
C ALA A 403 0.76 -28.10 -11.01
N GLU A 404 -0.30 -28.71 -10.46
CA GLU A 404 -1.02 -29.80 -11.11
C GLU A 404 -1.70 -29.37 -12.41
N ILE A 405 -2.34 -28.21 -12.42
CA ILE A 405 -2.94 -27.63 -13.64
C ILE A 405 -1.82 -27.41 -14.67
N GLY A 406 -0.70 -26.81 -14.26
CA GLY A 406 0.45 -26.52 -15.14
C GLY A 406 0.97 -27.75 -15.85
N GLN A 407 1.08 -28.87 -15.15
CA GLN A 407 1.51 -30.15 -15.74
C GLN A 407 0.51 -30.71 -16.77
N LYS A 408 -0.82 -30.53 -16.53
CA LYS A 408 -1.86 -31.02 -17.44
C LYS A 408 -1.93 -30.25 -18.75
N VAL A 409 -1.57 -28.99 -18.74
CA VAL A 409 -1.67 -28.08 -19.91
C VAL A 409 -0.31 -27.75 -20.52
N ASP A 410 0.70 -28.53 -20.19
CA ASP A 410 2.04 -28.32 -20.74
C ASP A 410 2.05 -28.51 -22.27
N GLY A 411 2.68 -27.56 -22.96
CA GLY A 411 2.74 -27.54 -24.42
C GLY A 411 1.53 -26.88 -25.13
N TYR A 412 0.47 -26.50 -24.40
CA TYR A 412 -0.70 -25.82 -24.98
C TYR A 412 -0.62 -24.29 -24.87
N ASN A 413 -1.22 -23.58 -25.85
CA ASN A 413 -1.40 -22.14 -25.79
C ASN A 413 -2.69 -21.79 -25.04
N LEU A 414 -2.57 -21.08 -23.93
CA LEU A 414 -3.65 -20.91 -22.99
C LEU A 414 -4.31 -19.53 -23.06
N ALA A 415 -5.64 -19.51 -22.98
CA ALA A 415 -6.45 -18.37 -22.58
C ALA A 415 -7.20 -18.70 -21.29
N GLY A 416 -7.73 -17.73 -20.55
CA GLY A 416 -8.53 -18.07 -19.39
C GLY A 416 -8.98 -16.91 -18.52
N LEU A 417 -10.03 -17.20 -17.75
CA LEU A 417 -10.53 -16.39 -16.66
C LEU A 417 -10.02 -16.97 -15.34
N THR A 418 -8.85 -16.48 -14.92
CA THR A 418 -8.16 -17.02 -13.76
C THR A 418 -7.85 -15.90 -12.75
N GLN A 419 -7.75 -16.26 -11.47
CA GLN A 419 -7.37 -15.30 -10.43
C GLN A 419 -6.04 -14.62 -10.79
N ASP A 420 -5.95 -13.35 -10.41
CA ASP A 420 -4.75 -12.52 -10.56
C ASP A 420 -4.20 -12.47 -12.00
N TYR A 421 -5.11 -12.49 -12.98
CA TYR A 421 -4.78 -12.37 -14.40
C TYR A 421 -3.72 -13.38 -14.86
N GLY A 422 -3.88 -14.64 -14.47
CA GLY A 422 -2.96 -15.73 -14.80
C GLY A 422 -1.62 -15.69 -14.05
N SER A 423 -1.45 -14.77 -13.10
CA SER A 423 -0.17 -14.65 -12.39
C SER A 423 0.11 -15.83 -11.46
N ARG A 424 -0.94 -16.45 -10.87
CA ARG A 424 -0.77 -17.67 -10.06
C ARG A 424 -0.32 -18.84 -10.93
N MET A 425 -0.93 -18.99 -12.12
CA MET A 425 -0.53 -19.99 -13.07
C MET A 425 0.92 -19.80 -13.55
N ALA A 426 1.31 -18.56 -13.85
CA ALA A 426 2.69 -18.26 -14.24
C ALA A 426 3.70 -18.54 -13.10
N TYR A 427 3.29 -18.35 -11.83
CA TYR A 427 4.19 -18.52 -10.70
C TYR A 427 4.33 -19.96 -10.24
N TRP A 428 3.24 -20.69 -10.05
CA TRP A 428 3.25 -22.07 -9.54
C TRP A 428 3.11 -23.12 -10.65
N GLY A 429 2.37 -22.80 -11.70
CA GLY A 429 2.13 -23.72 -12.83
C GLY A 429 3.17 -23.61 -13.96
N TRP A 430 4.04 -22.58 -13.94
CA TRP A 430 5.04 -22.34 -14.97
C TRP A 430 4.47 -22.24 -16.39
N GLN A 431 3.20 -21.79 -16.53
CA GLN A 431 2.51 -21.62 -17.79
C GLN A 431 1.98 -20.19 -17.94
N TYR A 432 2.04 -19.65 -19.15
CA TYR A 432 1.50 -18.35 -19.48
C TYR A 432 0.06 -18.47 -19.95
N VAL A 433 -0.84 -17.69 -19.32
CA VAL A 433 -2.26 -17.60 -19.69
C VAL A 433 -2.54 -16.21 -20.23
N THR A 434 -3.12 -16.11 -21.44
CA THR A 434 -3.71 -14.86 -21.93
C THR A 434 -5.00 -14.61 -21.19
N SER A 435 -5.03 -13.57 -20.36
CA SER A 435 -6.13 -13.35 -19.42
C SER A 435 -7.36 -12.79 -20.11
N TRP A 436 -8.51 -13.40 -19.87
CA TRP A 436 -9.82 -12.78 -20.08
C TRP A 436 -10.02 -11.66 -19.04
N PRO A 437 -10.61 -10.50 -19.44
CA PRO A 437 -10.85 -9.40 -18.49
C PRO A 437 -11.88 -9.78 -17.42
N THR A 438 -11.69 -9.25 -16.20
CA THR A 438 -12.66 -9.35 -15.13
C THR A 438 -13.92 -8.51 -15.44
N TYR A 439 -15.01 -8.75 -14.73
CA TYR A 439 -16.22 -7.93 -14.85
C TYR A 439 -15.95 -6.45 -14.50
N GLY A 440 -15.12 -6.22 -13.48
CA GLY A 440 -14.67 -4.87 -13.11
C GLY A 440 -13.88 -4.17 -14.22
N ASP A 441 -13.01 -4.89 -14.94
CA ASP A 441 -12.28 -4.35 -16.09
C ASP A 441 -13.23 -4.00 -17.26
N LEU A 442 -14.25 -4.81 -17.48
CA LEU A 442 -15.24 -4.56 -18.51
C LEU A 442 -16.03 -3.28 -18.20
N ILE A 443 -16.53 -3.12 -16.97
CA ILE A 443 -17.22 -1.88 -16.53
C ILE A 443 -16.28 -0.68 -16.68
N TYR A 444 -15.05 -0.77 -16.22
CA TYR A 444 -14.10 0.34 -16.28
C TYR A 444 -13.82 0.77 -17.72
N ARG A 445 -13.53 -0.18 -18.61
CA ARG A 445 -13.18 0.10 -20.01
C ARG A 445 -14.39 0.48 -20.84
N ASP A 446 -15.47 -0.29 -20.73
CA ASP A 446 -16.63 -0.17 -21.62
C ASP A 446 -17.53 1.01 -21.19
N ASP A 447 -17.85 1.12 -19.90
CA ASP A 447 -18.81 2.11 -19.41
C ASP A 447 -18.14 3.44 -19.02
N LEU A 448 -17.00 3.40 -18.29
CA LEU A 448 -16.37 4.62 -17.80
C LEU A 448 -15.43 5.26 -18.84
N LEU A 449 -14.71 4.47 -19.64
CA LEU A 449 -13.80 4.96 -20.66
C LEU A 449 -14.40 4.94 -22.07
N GLY A 450 -15.63 4.42 -22.23
CA GLY A 450 -16.34 4.41 -23.51
C GLY A 450 -15.72 3.51 -24.60
N ALA A 451 -14.93 2.49 -24.20
CA ALA A 451 -14.24 1.59 -25.12
C ALA A 451 -15.02 0.29 -25.36
N LYS A 452 -16.35 0.35 -25.39
CA LYS A 452 -17.23 -0.82 -25.55
C LYS A 452 -16.94 -1.56 -26.84
N ARG A 453 -16.69 -2.87 -26.73
CA ARG A 453 -16.54 -3.79 -27.86
C ARG A 453 -17.58 -4.88 -27.78
N ASP A 454 -17.97 -5.41 -28.94
CA ASP A 454 -18.82 -6.58 -29.00
C ASP A 454 -18.19 -7.79 -28.29
N PHE A 455 -19.03 -8.65 -27.71
CA PHE A 455 -18.56 -9.83 -26.96
C PHE A 455 -17.88 -10.84 -27.89
N GLU A 456 -18.49 -11.15 -29.05
CA GLU A 456 -17.95 -12.11 -30.01
C GLU A 456 -16.60 -11.65 -30.58
N ASP A 457 -16.48 -10.36 -30.89
CA ASP A 457 -15.21 -9.79 -31.32
C ASP A 457 -14.12 -9.90 -30.23
N LYS A 458 -14.47 -9.62 -28.96
CA LYS A 458 -13.54 -9.80 -27.85
C LYS A 458 -13.11 -11.23 -27.69
N PHE A 459 -14.07 -12.16 -27.71
CA PHE A 459 -13.83 -13.58 -27.52
C PHE A 459 -12.94 -14.12 -28.64
N THR A 460 -13.37 -13.95 -29.89
CA THR A 460 -12.63 -14.42 -31.08
C THR A 460 -11.21 -13.91 -31.12
N ASN A 461 -11.00 -12.61 -30.85
CA ASN A 461 -9.65 -12.03 -30.85
C ASN A 461 -8.76 -12.58 -29.74
N LEU A 462 -9.34 -12.85 -28.55
CA LEU A 462 -8.56 -13.32 -27.39
C LEU A 462 -8.19 -14.80 -27.53
N VAL A 463 -9.12 -15.63 -28.00
CA VAL A 463 -8.88 -17.07 -28.17
C VAL A 463 -8.19 -17.44 -29.48
N ALA A 464 -8.00 -16.47 -30.39
CA ALA A 464 -7.26 -16.70 -31.62
C ALA A 464 -5.89 -17.34 -31.33
N LYS A 465 -5.62 -18.49 -31.96
CA LYS A 465 -4.39 -19.28 -31.74
C LYS A 465 -4.21 -19.80 -30.30
N LYS A 466 -5.32 -20.04 -29.58
CA LYS A 466 -5.33 -20.67 -28.28
C LYS A 466 -5.90 -22.08 -28.41
N ASP A 467 -5.30 -22.98 -27.66
CA ASP A 467 -5.68 -24.39 -27.69
C ASP A 467 -6.69 -24.71 -26.57
N LEU A 468 -6.51 -24.07 -25.39
CA LEU A 468 -7.33 -24.34 -24.22
C LEU A 468 -7.79 -23.02 -23.54
N PHE A 469 -9.00 -23.06 -22.92
CA PHE A 469 -9.51 -21.99 -22.08
C PHE A 469 -9.67 -22.47 -20.64
N ILE A 470 -8.93 -21.84 -19.70
CA ILE A 470 -8.93 -22.21 -18.27
C ILE A 470 -9.83 -21.27 -17.48
N VAL A 471 -10.74 -21.84 -16.69
CA VAL A 471 -11.53 -21.12 -15.70
C VAL A 471 -11.15 -21.62 -14.31
N THR A 472 -10.73 -20.70 -13.45
CA THR A 472 -10.52 -20.95 -12.01
C THR A 472 -11.28 -19.91 -11.18
N ASP A 473 -11.66 -18.77 -11.73
CA ASP A 473 -12.46 -17.76 -11.08
C ASP A 473 -13.94 -17.89 -11.42
N PHE A 474 -14.62 -18.80 -10.72
CA PHE A 474 -16.05 -19.05 -10.93
C PHE A 474 -16.92 -17.89 -10.46
N THR A 475 -16.45 -17.08 -9.52
CA THR A 475 -17.17 -15.88 -9.07
C THR A 475 -17.23 -14.87 -10.21
N GLU A 476 -16.12 -14.60 -10.85
CA GLU A 476 -16.03 -13.73 -12.03
C GLU A 476 -16.79 -14.31 -13.24
N LEU A 477 -16.72 -15.63 -13.45
CA LEU A 477 -17.48 -16.29 -14.52
C LEU A 477 -18.99 -16.10 -14.34
N ASN A 478 -19.52 -16.22 -13.12
CA ASN A 478 -20.94 -16.05 -12.82
C ASN A 478 -21.43 -14.60 -13.05
N LEU A 479 -20.55 -13.61 -12.97
CA LEU A 479 -20.85 -12.21 -13.32
C LEU A 479 -20.86 -11.96 -14.84
N GLN A 480 -20.42 -12.94 -15.66
CA GLN A 480 -20.26 -12.82 -17.11
C GLN A 480 -21.07 -13.91 -17.84
N PRO A 481 -22.40 -13.78 -17.91
CA PRO A 481 -23.27 -14.82 -18.48
C PRO A 481 -22.97 -15.15 -19.94
N PHE A 482 -22.61 -14.16 -20.78
CA PHE A 482 -22.24 -14.42 -22.18
C PHE A 482 -21.01 -15.31 -22.29
N LEU A 483 -19.96 -15.08 -21.50
CA LEU A 483 -18.77 -15.93 -21.46
C LEU A 483 -19.12 -17.34 -20.98
N LYS A 484 -19.95 -17.45 -19.93
CA LYS A 484 -20.38 -18.73 -19.37
C LYS A 484 -21.14 -19.58 -20.40
N GLU A 485 -22.08 -18.98 -21.15
CA GLU A 485 -22.83 -19.71 -22.20
C GLU A 485 -21.92 -20.06 -23.40
N LYS A 486 -21.03 -19.16 -23.80
CA LYS A 486 -20.08 -19.43 -24.87
C LYS A 486 -19.17 -20.62 -24.55
N LEU A 487 -18.62 -20.68 -23.33
CA LEU A 487 -17.73 -21.78 -22.93
C LEU A 487 -18.43 -23.14 -22.89
N LYS A 488 -19.75 -23.20 -22.67
CA LYS A 488 -20.52 -24.45 -22.74
C LYS A 488 -20.56 -25.08 -24.15
N THR A 489 -20.28 -24.31 -25.20
CA THR A 489 -20.22 -24.83 -26.57
C THR A 489 -18.94 -25.58 -26.88
N TYR A 490 -17.98 -25.58 -25.99
CA TYR A 490 -16.71 -26.28 -26.12
C TYR A 490 -16.67 -27.52 -25.23
N PRO A 491 -16.02 -28.61 -25.64
CA PRO A 491 -15.85 -29.78 -24.82
C PRO A 491 -14.94 -29.52 -23.62
N ILE A 492 -15.15 -30.25 -22.54
CA ILE A 492 -14.29 -30.19 -21.36
C ILE A 492 -13.04 -31.04 -21.61
N PHE A 493 -11.87 -30.40 -21.66
CA PHE A 493 -10.58 -31.07 -21.72
C PHE A 493 -10.21 -31.72 -20.38
N ALA A 494 -10.40 -30.98 -19.28
CA ALA A 494 -10.17 -31.46 -17.92
C ALA A 494 -10.93 -30.64 -16.89
N GLU A 495 -11.34 -31.28 -15.80
CA GLU A 495 -11.93 -30.57 -14.64
C GLU A 495 -11.38 -31.13 -13.33
N GLY A 496 -11.49 -30.34 -12.26
CA GLY A 496 -11.06 -30.72 -10.92
C GLY A 496 -11.55 -29.73 -9.88
N ASP A 497 -11.11 -29.92 -8.65
CA ASP A 497 -11.48 -29.01 -7.57
C ASP A 497 -10.87 -27.62 -7.82
N GLY A 498 -11.76 -26.65 -8.06
CA GLY A 498 -11.40 -25.25 -8.30
C GLY A 498 -11.01 -24.89 -9.73
N TYR A 499 -11.15 -25.76 -10.73
CA TYR A 499 -10.90 -25.42 -12.13
C TYR A 499 -11.72 -26.23 -13.13
N ILE A 500 -11.97 -25.63 -14.30
CA ILE A 500 -12.44 -26.28 -15.53
C ILE A 500 -11.59 -25.79 -16.69
N ILE A 501 -11.22 -26.70 -17.59
CA ILE A 501 -10.44 -26.43 -18.81
C ILE A 501 -11.28 -26.87 -20.00
N TYR A 502 -11.52 -25.95 -20.93
CA TYR A 502 -12.26 -26.21 -22.17
C TYR A 502 -11.28 -26.38 -23.33
N ASP A 503 -11.58 -27.31 -24.23
CA ASP A 503 -10.86 -27.53 -25.48
C ASP A 503 -11.39 -26.56 -26.54
N LEU A 504 -10.53 -25.67 -27.05
CA LEU A 504 -10.88 -24.72 -28.10
C LEU A 504 -10.57 -25.24 -29.52
N MET A 505 -9.90 -26.41 -29.63
CA MET A 505 -9.50 -27.00 -30.91
C MET A 505 -10.60 -27.89 -31.51
N GLU A 506 -11.49 -28.38 -30.67
CA GLU A 506 -12.65 -29.18 -31.07
C GLU A 506 -13.91 -28.34 -30.93
N ASP A 507 -14.61 -28.05 -32.04
CA ASP A 507 -15.98 -27.56 -31.97
C ASP A 507 -16.87 -28.71 -31.50
N SER A 508 -17.64 -28.53 -30.42
CA SER A 508 -18.68 -29.48 -30.02
C SER A 508 -19.81 -29.39 -31.06
N ASP A 509 -19.93 -30.44 -31.88
CA ASP A 509 -21.03 -30.65 -32.82
C ASP A 509 -22.44 -30.52 -32.19
#